data_37185a6b4b5deda8b12cac53115e59db
#
_entry.id   37185a6b4b5deda8b12cac53115e59db
#
_cell.length_a   1.000
_cell.length_b   1.000
_cell.length_c   1.000
_cell.angle_alpha   90.00
_cell.angle_beta   90.00
_cell.angle_gamma   90.00
#
_symmetry.space_group_name_H-M   'P 1'
#
loop_
_entity.id
_entity.type
_entity.pdbx_description
1 polymer ?
#
loop_
_entity_poly.entity_id
_entity_poly.type
_entity_poly.pdbx_seq_one_letter_code
_entity_poly.pdbx_strand_id
1 'polypeptide(L)'
;GLLEEENKQKRRRKKLEEQKRLFEMVQETIKPHIAMITRETRKLQTAEADDAAKRALGKLAVIGAYLKRRSNLIMLADSLGEIPSEELHLCLRESESNLRLYGVTCALRFELSGELPFQTAGILFDFYEAVIELALDTLTDMTAFVSGNTIASRITLILSCDTDMKVLLREFESALITNEDGVWYCALTIVQGGETV
;
A
#
# COMPACT_ATOMS: atom_id res chain seq x y z
N GLY A 1 34.29 30.61 10.45
CA GLY A 1 34.65 31.43 9.29
C GLY A 1 33.67 31.35 8.14
N LEU A 2 33.90 32.04 7.03
CA LEU A 2 33.05 32.04 5.83
C LEU A 2 32.76 30.65 5.28
N LEU A 3 33.76 29.75 5.27
CA LEU A 3 33.60 28.34 4.86
C LEU A 3 32.64 27.54 5.74
N GLU A 4 32.59 27.81 7.03
CA GLU A 4 31.62 27.14 7.93
C GLU A 4 30.20 27.64 7.68
N GLU A 5 30.02 28.90 7.42
CA GLU A 5 28.70 29.48 7.11
C GLU A 5 28.19 28.98 5.77
N GLU A 6 29.03 28.91 4.72
CA GLU A 6 28.68 28.32 3.44
C GLU A 6 28.30 26.83 3.57
N ASN A 7 29.06 26.05 4.34
CA ASN A 7 28.76 24.65 4.59
C ASN A 7 27.43 24.48 5.36
N LYS A 8 27.14 25.34 6.31
CA LYS A 8 25.89 25.35 7.07
C LYS A 8 24.71 25.72 6.16
N GLN A 9 24.84 26.69 5.29
CA GLN A 9 23.82 27.06 4.32
C GLN A 9 23.58 25.95 3.31
N LYS A 10 24.64 25.28 2.80
CA LYS A 10 24.53 24.16 1.88
C LYS A 10 23.80 22.94 2.53
N ARG A 11 24.12 22.66 3.80
CA ARG A 11 23.39 21.61 4.56
C ARG A 11 21.92 21.95 4.76
N ARG A 12 21.60 23.22 5.08
CA ARG A 12 20.22 23.70 5.24
C ARG A 12 19.43 23.58 3.93
N ARG A 13 20.02 23.99 2.80
CA ARG A 13 19.41 23.85 1.47
C ARG A 13 19.12 22.39 1.15
N LYS A 14 20.12 21.51 1.32
CA LYS A 14 19.96 20.08 1.04
C LYS A 14 18.84 19.46 1.90
N LYS A 15 18.76 19.83 3.18
CA LYS A 15 17.70 19.36 4.06
C LYS A 15 16.32 19.86 3.63
N LEU A 16 16.23 21.12 3.20
CA LEU A 16 14.95 21.68 2.73
C LEU A 16 14.49 21.05 1.42
N GLU A 17 15.41 20.80 0.49
CA GLU A 17 15.12 20.11 -0.78
C GLU A 17 14.63 18.68 -0.53
N GLU A 18 15.25 17.96 0.41
CA GLU A 18 14.83 16.62 0.80
C GLU A 18 13.44 16.62 1.46
N GLN A 19 13.16 17.53 2.38
CA GLN A 19 11.84 17.68 2.98
C GLN A 19 10.76 18.00 1.94
N LYS A 20 11.08 18.86 0.96
CA LYS A 20 10.18 19.18 -0.14
C LYS A 20 9.88 17.93 -0.99
N ARG A 21 10.91 17.15 -1.34
CA ARG A 21 10.76 15.92 -2.09
C ARG A 21 9.86 14.91 -1.38
N LEU A 22 10.08 14.69 -0.07
CA LEU A 22 9.25 13.80 0.72
C LEU A 22 7.79 14.26 0.78
N PHE A 23 7.58 15.57 0.96
CA PHE A 23 6.23 16.14 0.96
C PHE A 23 5.52 15.94 -0.39
N GLU A 24 6.22 16.14 -1.51
CA GLU A 24 5.70 15.89 -2.85
C GLU A 24 5.33 14.40 -3.04
N MET A 25 6.16 13.46 -2.57
CA MET A 25 5.86 12.03 -2.61
C MET A 25 4.62 11.68 -1.80
N VAL A 26 4.45 12.26 -0.62
CA VAL A 26 3.24 12.07 0.21
C VAL A 26 2.01 12.63 -0.50
N GLN A 27 2.11 13.82 -1.09
CA GLN A 27 1.00 14.42 -1.85
C GLN A 27 0.59 13.57 -3.05
N GLU A 28 1.54 13.05 -3.83
CA GLU A 28 1.26 12.16 -4.96
C GLU A 28 0.58 10.84 -4.51
N THR A 29 0.91 10.35 -3.33
CA THR A 29 0.25 9.18 -2.73
C THR A 29 -1.21 9.47 -2.35
N ILE A 30 -1.49 10.65 -1.80
CA ILE A 30 -2.84 11.03 -1.34
C ILE A 30 -3.77 11.39 -2.50
N LYS A 31 -3.25 12.08 -3.50
CA LYS A 31 -4.01 12.69 -4.60
C LYS A 31 -4.99 11.73 -5.32
N PRO A 32 -4.60 10.48 -5.70
CA PRO A 32 -5.52 9.54 -6.33
C PRO A 32 -6.71 9.15 -5.44
N HIS A 33 -6.54 9.21 -4.12
CA HIS A 33 -7.52 8.76 -3.13
C HIS A 33 -8.52 9.85 -2.70
N ILE A 34 -8.25 11.13 -3.01
CA ILE A 34 -9.11 12.26 -2.60
C ILE A 34 -10.55 12.08 -3.11
N ALA A 35 -10.72 11.69 -4.37
CA ALA A 35 -12.05 11.50 -4.96
C ALA A 35 -12.81 10.37 -4.26
N MET A 36 -12.13 9.27 -3.92
CA MET A 36 -12.72 8.15 -3.20
C MET A 36 -13.10 8.55 -1.77
N ILE A 37 -12.21 9.21 -1.04
CA ILE A 37 -12.48 9.72 0.31
C ILE A 37 -13.69 10.65 0.30
N THR A 38 -13.74 11.59 -0.64
CA THR A 38 -14.85 12.53 -0.77
C THR A 38 -16.16 11.80 -1.05
N ARG A 39 -16.16 10.80 -1.93
CA ARG A 39 -17.33 10.01 -2.26
C ARG A 39 -17.84 9.22 -1.05
N GLU A 40 -16.96 8.51 -0.34
CA GLU A 40 -17.35 7.70 0.81
C GLU A 40 -17.76 8.56 2.00
N THR A 41 -17.15 9.73 2.20
CA THR A 41 -17.57 10.71 3.21
C THR A 41 -18.99 11.23 2.91
N ARG A 42 -19.31 11.51 1.63
CA ARG A 42 -20.66 11.91 1.25
C ARG A 42 -21.68 10.80 1.48
N LYS A 43 -21.34 9.54 1.14
CA LYS A 43 -22.21 8.40 1.43
C LYS A 43 -22.49 8.27 2.92
N LEU A 44 -21.46 8.44 3.76
CA LEU A 44 -21.60 8.41 5.21
C LEU A 44 -22.54 9.51 5.72
N GLN A 45 -22.42 10.73 5.19
CA GLN A 45 -23.29 11.86 5.57
C GLN A 45 -24.75 11.69 5.15
N THR A 46 -25.02 10.97 4.06
CA THR A 46 -26.36 10.77 3.49
C THR A 46 -26.96 9.39 3.77
N ALA A 47 -26.26 8.55 4.54
CA ALA A 47 -26.70 7.19 4.82
C ALA A 47 -27.93 7.20 5.74
N GLU A 48 -29.03 6.65 5.25
CA GLU A 48 -30.26 6.46 6.04
C GLU A 48 -30.28 5.12 6.77
N ALA A 49 -29.40 4.19 6.38
CA ALA A 49 -29.31 2.86 6.95
C ALA A 49 -27.95 2.65 7.64
N ASP A 50 -27.94 2.03 8.81
CA ASP A 50 -26.73 1.70 9.59
C ASP A 50 -25.70 0.90 8.80
N ASP A 51 -26.15 -0.04 7.95
CA ASP A 51 -25.23 -0.88 7.16
C ASP A 51 -24.52 -0.09 6.05
N ALA A 52 -25.18 0.89 5.45
CA ALA A 52 -24.55 1.76 4.45
C ALA A 52 -23.51 2.67 5.11
N ALA A 53 -23.81 3.21 6.28
CA ALA A 53 -22.89 4.02 7.07
C ALA A 53 -21.66 3.20 7.51
N LYS A 54 -21.86 1.98 8.01
CA LYS A 54 -20.79 1.06 8.40
C LYS A 54 -19.87 0.72 7.22
N ARG A 55 -20.43 0.43 6.03
CA ARG A 55 -19.64 0.17 4.83
C ARG A 55 -18.80 1.36 4.41
N ALA A 56 -19.38 2.56 4.36
CA ALA A 56 -18.66 3.78 4.02
C ALA A 56 -17.55 4.08 5.03
N LEU A 57 -17.82 3.94 6.33
CA LEU A 57 -16.83 4.11 7.39
C LEU A 57 -15.69 3.09 7.30
N GLY A 58 -16.02 1.82 7.02
CA GLY A 58 -15.05 0.75 6.83
C GLY A 58 -14.09 1.04 5.67
N LYS A 59 -14.61 1.50 4.53
CA LYS A 59 -13.78 1.92 3.39
C LYS A 59 -12.86 3.09 3.74
N LEU A 60 -13.39 4.09 4.42
CA LEU A 60 -12.58 5.22 4.88
C LEU A 60 -11.48 4.79 5.84
N ALA A 61 -11.74 3.82 6.71
CA ALA A 61 -10.73 3.25 7.62
C ALA A 61 -9.63 2.52 6.86
N VAL A 62 -9.96 1.70 5.86
CA VAL A 62 -8.99 0.98 5.02
C VAL A 62 -8.11 1.97 4.26
N ILE A 63 -8.71 2.92 3.53
CA ILE A 63 -7.96 3.94 2.76
C ILE A 63 -7.10 4.81 3.69
N GLY A 64 -7.65 5.25 4.81
CA GLY A 64 -6.94 6.08 5.79
C GLY A 64 -5.73 5.37 6.40
N ALA A 65 -5.87 4.08 6.71
CA ALA A 65 -4.76 3.25 7.20
C ALA A 65 -3.65 3.11 6.13
N TYR A 66 -4.02 2.85 4.88
CA TYR A 66 -3.05 2.83 3.78
C TYR A 66 -2.31 4.15 3.66
N LEU A 67 -3.00 5.27 3.54
CA LEU A 67 -2.37 6.58 3.37
C LEU A 67 -1.42 6.93 4.53
N LYS A 68 -1.84 6.65 5.76
CA LYS A 68 -1.01 6.82 6.96
C LYS A 68 0.26 5.97 6.88
N ARG A 69 0.12 4.67 6.60
CA ARG A 69 1.24 3.74 6.56
C ARG A 69 2.17 4.00 5.38
N ARG A 70 1.62 4.30 4.21
CA ARG A 70 2.41 4.64 3.02
C ARG A 70 3.23 5.91 3.25
N SER A 71 2.64 6.93 3.86
CA SER A 71 3.35 8.14 4.26
C SER A 71 4.47 7.87 5.27
N ASN A 72 4.23 6.99 6.25
CA ASN A 72 5.27 6.59 7.20
C ASN A 72 6.44 5.88 6.51
N LEU A 73 6.17 4.97 5.56
CA LEU A 73 7.23 4.32 4.77
C LEU A 73 8.06 5.34 3.99
N ILE A 74 7.44 6.36 3.39
CA ILE A 74 8.14 7.44 2.68
C ILE A 74 9.05 8.20 3.65
N MET A 75 8.57 8.51 4.85
CA MET A 75 9.36 9.23 5.85
C MET A 75 10.53 8.41 6.41
N LEU A 76 10.37 7.10 6.55
CA LEU A 76 11.45 6.20 6.98
C LEU A 76 12.56 6.06 5.93
N ALA A 77 12.21 6.09 4.65
CA ALA A 77 13.17 5.96 3.55
C ALA A 77 14.18 7.10 3.44
N ASP A 78 13.90 8.27 4.05
CA ASP A 78 14.73 9.48 4.00
C ASP A 78 16.16 9.26 4.49
N SER A 79 16.40 8.29 5.36
CA SER A 79 17.70 8.10 6.00
C SER A 79 18.50 6.90 5.50
N LEU A 80 17.89 5.88 4.89
CA LEU A 80 18.54 4.57 4.73
C LEU A 80 18.46 3.96 3.32
N GLY A 81 17.52 4.36 2.46
CA GLY A 81 17.27 3.71 1.16
C GLY A 81 16.69 2.29 1.28
N GLU A 82 16.85 1.67 2.44
CA GLU A 82 16.33 0.37 2.85
C GLU A 82 15.51 0.53 4.13
N ILE A 83 14.55 -0.34 4.31
CA ILE A 83 13.70 -0.38 5.51
C ILE A 83 13.62 -1.80 6.05
N PRO A 84 13.45 -1.99 7.36
CA PRO A 84 13.20 -3.32 7.91
C PRO A 84 11.93 -3.93 7.30
N SER A 85 11.97 -5.23 6.98
CA SER A 85 10.81 -5.94 6.43
C SER A 85 9.61 -5.92 7.37
N GLU A 86 9.86 -5.78 8.67
CA GLU A 86 8.85 -5.62 9.72
C GLU A 86 7.96 -4.40 9.49
N GLU A 87 8.45 -3.32 8.88
CA GLU A 87 7.63 -2.14 8.55
C GLU A 87 6.57 -2.46 7.50
N LEU A 88 6.92 -3.22 6.46
CA LEU A 88 5.95 -3.74 5.50
C LEU A 88 4.94 -4.69 6.18
N HIS A 89 5.44 -5.57 7.06
CA HIS A 89 4.57 -6.47 7.82
C HIS A 89 3.56 -5.70 8.69
N LEU A 90 3.98 -4.63 9.36
CA LEU A 90 3.10 -3.78 10.15
C LEU A 90 2.03 -3.09 9.27
N CYS A 91 2.40 -2.62 8.08
CA CYS A 91 1.45 -2.05 7.12
C CYS A 91 0.34 -3.05 6.76
N LEU A 92 0.73 -4.26 6.38
CA LEU A 92 -0.21 -5.31 5.96
C LEU A 92 -1.09 -5.79 7.13
N ARG A 93 -0.53 -5.94 8.33
CA ARG A 93 -1.28 -6.33 9.53
C ARG A 93 -2.32 -5.30 9.95
N GLU A 94 -2.01 -4.00 9.83
CA GLU A 94 -2.99 -2.96 10.12
C GLU A 94 -4.14 -2.97 9.11
N SER A 95 -3.82 -3.14 7.83
CA SER A 95 -4.84 -3.30 6.78
C SER A 95 -5.70 -4.55 7.00
N GLU A 96 -5.08 -5.70 7.29
CA GLU A 96 -5.79 -6.93 7.65
C GLU A 96 -6.76 -6.73 8.83
N SER A 97 -6.33 -6.03 9.87
CA SER A 97 -7.16 -5.73 11.04
C SER A 97 -8.38 -4.88 10.67
N ASN A 98 -8.20 -3.88 9.80
CA ASN A 98 -9.29 -3.04 9.30
C ASN A 98 -10.27 -3.82 8.41
N LEU A 99 -9.76 -4.72 7.57
CA LEU A 99 -10.59 -5.60 6.75
C LEU A 99 -11.46 -6.54 7.61
N ARG A 100 -10.91 -7.09 8.68
CA ARG A 100 -11.68 -7.90 9.64
C ARG A 100 -12.80 -7.09 10.32
N LEU A 101 -12.52 -5.84 10.68
CA LEU A 101 -13.54 -4.93 11.21
C LEU A 101 -14.61 -4.59 10.16
N TYR A 102 -14.24 -4.57 8.89
CA TYR A 102 -15.17 -4.39 7.78
C TYR A 102 -16.03 -5.64 7.51
N GLY A 103 -15.64 -6.80 8.05
CA GLY A 103 -16.37 -8.06 7.93
C GLY A 103 -15.76 -9.08 6.96
N VAL A 104 -14.55 -8.80 6.47
CA VAL A 104 -13.81 -9.71 5.57
C VAL A 104 -13.05 -10.75 6.39
N THR A 105 -13.13 -12.01 6.00
CA THR A 105 -12.29 -13.07 6.58
C THR A 105 -10.88 -12.96 5.99
N CYS A 106 -9.88 -12.69 6.82
CA CYS A 106 -8.52 -12.45 6.35
C CYS A 106 -7.48 -13.31 7.06
N ALA A 107 -6.44 -13.70 6.31
CA ALA A 107 -5.22 -14.30 6.83
C ALA A 107 -4.00 -13.68 6.16
N LEU A 108 -2.94 -13.44 6.93
CA LEU A 108 -1.64 -12.95 6.45
C LEU A 108 -0.54 -13.92 6.87
N ARG A 109 0.23 -14.38 5.89
CA ARG A 109 1.47 -15.12 6.09
C ARG A 109 2.63 -14.30 5.55
N PHE A 110 3.57 -13.95 6.43
CA PHE A 110 4.69 -13.09 6.12
C PHE A 110 6.01 -13.81 6.38
N GLU A 111 6.81 -14.02 5.33
CA GLU A 111 8.04 -14.81 5.35
C GLU A 111 9.25 -14.02 4.81
N LEU A 112 9.19 -12.69 4.84
CA LEU A 112 10.34 -11.83 4.59
C LEU A 112 11.07 -11.53 5.90
N SER A 113 12.39 -11.47 5.82
CA SER A 113 13.24 -11.08 6.94
C SER A 113 14.38 -10.17 6.46
N GLY A 114 14.93 -9.39 7.38
CA GLY A 114 16.00 -8.43 7.08
C GLY A 114 15.49 -7.12 6.49
N GLU A 115 16.31 -6.48 5.68
CA GLU A 115 15.99 -5.18 5.07
C GLU A 115 15.53 -5.35 3.63
N LEU A 116 14.66 -4.43 3.21
CA LEU A 116 14.12 -4.31 1.86
C LEU A 116 14.44 -2.94 1.29
N PRO A 117 14.74 -2.82 -0.01
CA PRO A 117 14.71 -1.52 -0.67
C PRO A 117 13.35 -0.86 -0.44
N PHE A 118 13.37 0.41 -0.08
CA PHE A 118 12.14 1.18 0.14
C PHE A 118 11.16 1.10 -1.03
N GLN A 119 11.68 1.18 -2.25
CA GLN A 119 10.86 1.10 -3.46
C GLN A 119 10.15 -0.26 -3.56
N THR A 120 10.85 -1.36 -3.25
CA THR A 120 10.27 -2.71 -3.25
C THR A 120 9.13 -2.82 -2.24
N ALA A 121 9.35 -2.38 -1.00
CA ALA A 121 8.32 -2.39 0.02
C ALA A 121 7.11 -1.52 -0.37
N GLY A 122 7.38 -0.33 -0.94
CA GLY A 122 6.34 0.57 -1.44
C GLY A 122 5.48 -0.06 -2.53
N ILE A 123 6.10 -0.63 -3.57
CA ILE A 123 5.39 -1.26 -4.68
C ILE A 123 4.56 -2.48 -4.22
N LEU A 124 5.10 -3.31 -3.34
CA LEU A 124 4.36 -4.45 -2.80
C LEU A 124 3.14 -4.01 -1.99
N PHE A 125 3.28 -2.94 -1.21
CA PHE A 125 2.18 -2.38 -0.43
C PHE A 125 1.14 -1.67 -1.32
N ASP A 126 1.58 -0.92 -2.32
CA ASP A 126 0.70 -0.27 -3.30
C ASP A 126 -0.11 -1.30 -4.10
N PHE A 127 0.52 -2.41 -4.51
CA PHE A 127 -0.18 -3.52 -5.17
C PHE A 127 -1.23 -4.17 -4.25
N TYR A 128 -0.85 -4.46 -3.01
CA TYR A 128 -1.79 -5.00 -2.01
C TYR A 128 -3.01 -4.09 -1.86
N GLU A 129 -2.79 -2.80 -1.69
CA GLU A 129 -3.88 -1.84 -1.50
C GLU A 129 -4.76 -1.69 -2.74
N ALA A 130 -4.16 -1.66 -3.94
CA ALA A 130 -4.92 -1.61 -5.20
C ALA A 130 -5.85 -2.83 -5.37
N VAL A 131 -5.39 -4.02 -4.99
CA VAL A 131 -6.21 -5.23 -4.96
C VAL A 131 -7.38 -5.05 -3.98
N ILE A 132 -7.10 -4.59 -2.76
CA ILE A 132 -8.12 -4.39 -1.72
C ILE A 132 -9.14 -3.34 -2.15
N GLU A 133 -8.71 -2.17 -2.60
CA GLU A 133 -9.62 -1.09 -3.01
C GLU A 133 -10.56 -1.52 -4.13
N LEU A 134 -10.05 -2.28 -5.10
CA LEU A 134 -10.84 -2.78 -6.22
C LEU A 134 -11.85 -3.84 -5.78
N ALA A 135 -11.47 -4.74 -4.86
CA ALA A 135 -12.30 -5.86 -4.43
C ALA A 135 -13.31 -5.51 -3.31
N LEU A 136 -13.04 -4.45 -2.54
CA LEU A 136 -13.62 -4.21 -1.20
C LEU A 136 -15.14 -4.28 -1.13
N ASP A 137 -15.85 -3.85 -2.18
CA ASP A 137 -17.32 -3.84 -2.20
C ASP A 137 -17.93 -5.26 -2.19
N THR A 138 -17.22 -6.25 -2.74
CA THR A 138 -17.68 -7.63 -2.90
C THR A 138 -16.74 -8.65 -2.26
N LEU A 139 -15.69 -8.18 -1.58
CA LEU A 139 -14.68 -9.02 -0.93
C LEU A 139 -15.27 -9.75 0.27
N THR A 140 -15.23 -11.07 0.26
CA THR A 140 -15.71 -11.93 1.35
C THR A 140 -14.57 -12.54 2.16
N ASP A 141 -13.53 -12.98 1.49
CA ASP A 141 -12.35 -13.57 2.13
C ASP A 141 -11.09 -13.26 1.34
N MET A 142 -9.97 -13.25 2.04
CA MET A 142 -8.65 -13.01 1.47
C MET A 142 -7.55 -13.69 2.28
N THR A 143 -6.59 -14.27 1.58
CA THR A 143 -5.32 -14.71 2.16
C THR A 143 -4.18 -14.04 1.43
N ALA A 144 -3.30 -13.35 2.18
CA ALA A 144 -2.10 -12.74 1.66
C ALA A 144 -0.86 -13.52 2.07
N PHE A 145 0.02 -13.78 1.10
CA PHE A 145 1.34 -14.39 1.30
C PHE A 145 2.40 -13.42 0.84
N VAL A 146 3.36 -13.14 1.71
CA VAL A 146 4.54 -12.35 1.37
C VAL A 146 5.77 -13.20 1.64
N SER A 147 6.58 -13.38 0.62
CA SER A 147 7.80 -14.17 0.69
C SER A 147 8.90 -13.56 -0.16
N GLY A 148 10.14 -13.99 0.07
CA GLY A 148 11.25 -13.54 -0.75
C GLY A 148 12.60 -13.88 -0.14
N ASN A 149 13.63 -13.43 -0.87
CA ASN A 149 15.02 -13.57 -0.51
C ASN A 149 15.80 -12.34 -0.98
N THR A 150 17.13 -12.42 -0.99
CA THR A 150 18.01 -11.33 -1.46
C THR A 150 17.89 -11.00 -2.94
N ILE A 151 17.21 -11.83 -3.74
CA ILE A 151 17.08 -11.66 -5.20
C ILE A 151 15.71 -11.13 -5.58
N ALA A 152 14.65 -11.63 -4.94
CA ALA A 152 13.30 -11.25 -5.29
C ALA A 152 12.36 -11.26 -4.07
N SER A 153 11.40 -10.36 -4.07
CA SER A 153 10.31 -10.29 -3.12
C SER A 153 8.97 -10.45 -3.85
N ARG A 154 8.06 -11.21 -3.27
CA ARG A 154 6.77 -11.53 -3.87
C ARG A 154 5.64 -11.36 -2.88
N ILE A 155 4.54 -10.78 -3.36
CA ILE A 155 3.25 -10.82 -2.69
C ILE A 155 2.25 -11.59 -3.54
N THR A 156 1.45 -12.44 -2.90
CA THR A 156 0.35 -13.18 -3.53
C THR A 156 -0.90 -12.99 -2.69
N LEU A 157 -1.98 -12.57 -3.33
CA LEU A 157 -3.28 -12.45 -2.70
C LEU A 157 -4.24 -13.45 -3.35
N ILE A 158 -4.88 -14.26 -2.53
CA ILE A 158 -5.92 -15.20 -2.93
C ILE A 158 -7.20 -14.66 -2.31
N LEU A 159 -8.20 -14.34 -3.14
CA LEU A 159 -9.40 -13.65 -2.67
C LEU A 159 -10.65 -14.07 -3.44
N SER A 160 -11.79 -13.98 -2.76
CA SER A 160 -13.11 -14.20 -3.32
C SER A 160 -13.85 -12.86 -3.42
N CYS A 161 -14.13 -12.44 -4.65
CA CYS A 161 -14.93 -11.26 -4.95
C CYS A 161 -15.54 -11.34 -6.36
N ASP A 162 -16.58 -10.54 -6.59
CA ASP A 162 -17.28 -10.49 -7.88
C ASP A 162 -16.65 -9.51 -8.88
N THR A 163 -15.60 -8.80 -8.47
CA THR A 163 -14.95 -7.77 -9.29
C THR A 163 -13.90 -8.40 -10.21
N ASP A 164 -13.82 -7.95 -11.46
CA ASP A 164 -12.77 -8.37 -12.39
C ASP A 164 -11.41 -7.75 -12.00
N MET A 165 -10.55 -8.57 -11.40
CA MET A 165 -9.23 -8.15 -10.93
C MET A 165 -8.22 -7.93 -12.05
N LYS A 166 -8.50 -8.36 -13.30
CA LYS A 166 -7.60 -8.13 -14.45
C LYS A 166 -7.44 -6.65 -14.81
N VAL A 167 -8.33 -5.80 -14.33
CA VAL A 167 -8.21 -4.33 -14.44
C VAL A 167 -6.89 -3.82 -13.87
N LEU A 168 -6.34 -4.46 -12.83
CA LEU A 168 -5.06 -4.11 -12.21
C LEU A 168 -3.85 -4.23 -13.14
N LEU A 169 -3.95 -5.04 -14.22
CA LEU A 169 -2.87 -5.18 -15.21
C LEU A 169 -2.57 -3.87 -15.97
N ARG A 170 -3.46 -2.89 -15.90
CA ARG A 170 -3.23 -1.55 -16.47
C ARG A 170 -2.20 -0.75 -15.68
N GLU A 171 -2.10 -1.01 -14.39
CA GLU A 171 -1.18 -0.32 -13.48
C GLU A 171 0.02 -1.20 -13.12
N PHE A 172 -0.22 -2.50 -12.98
CA PHE A 172 0.78 -3.50 -12.62
C PHE A 172 0.94 -4.52 -13.75
N GLU A 173 1.58 -4.11 -14.84
CA GLU A 173 1.70 -4.92 -16.08
C GLU A 173 2.39 -6.27 -15.86
N SER A 174 3.32 -6.34 -14.91
CA SER A 174 4.05 -7.57 -14.56
C SER A 174 3.31 -8.46 -13.54
N ALA A 175 2.13 -8.07 -13.09
CA ALA A 175 1.36 -8.88 -12.16
C ALA A 175 0.78 -10.12 -12.85
N LEU A 176 0.77 -11.24 -12.14
CA LEU A 176 0.05 -12.44 -12.53
C LEU A 176 -1.35 -12.41 -11.90
N ILE A 177 -2.39 -12.31 -12.73
CA ILE A 177 -3.78 -12.27 -12.27
C ILE A 177 -4.58 -13.34 -12.98
N THR A 178 -5.05 -14.32 -12.24
CA THR A 178 -5.87 -15.44 -12.74
C THR A 178 -7.12 -15.63 -11.89
N ASN A 179 -8.14 -16.25 -12.48
CA ASN A 179 -9.36 -16.63 -11.79
C ASN A 179 -9.61 -18.13 -12.00
N GLU A 180 -9.85 -18.84 -10.92
CA GLU A 180 -10.23 -20.25 -10.94
C GLU A 180 -11.46 -20.42 -10.06
N ASP A 181 -12.57 -20.81 -10.66
CA ASP A 181 -13.85 -21.11 -9.97
C ASP A 181 -14.34 -19.98 -9.02
N GLY A 182 -14.15 -18.73 -9.42
CA GLY A 182 -14.56 -17.55 -8.62
C GLY A 182 -13.53 -17.08 -7.60
N VAL A 183 -12.39 -17.75 -7.50
CA VAL A 183 -11.27 -17.35 -6.65
C VAL A 183 -10.22 -16.65 -7.51
N TRP A 184 -9.84 -15.47 -7.11
CA TRP A 184 -8.79 -14.68 -7.76
C TRP A 184 -7.43 -14.92 -7.13
N TYR A 185 -6.43 -15.09 -7.98
CA TYR A 185 -5.02 -15.17 -7.63
C TYR A 185 -4.31 -13.95 -8.22
N CYS A 186 -3.89 -13.02 -7.37
CA CYS A 186 -3.21 -11.80 -7.74
C CYS A 186 -1.80 -11.82 -7.15
N ALA A 187 -0.76 -11.89 -7.98
CA ALA A 187 0.62 -11.95 -7.52
C ALA A 187 1.50 -10.93 -8.22
N LEU A 188 2.41 -10.32 -7.46
CA LEU A 188 3.44 -9.42 -7.97
C LEU A 188 4.79 -9.85 -7.43
N THR A 189 5.79 -9.93 -8.32
CA THR A 189 7.18 -10.24 -7.97
C THR A 189 8.07 -9.08 -8.36
N ILE A 190 8.90 -8.61 -7.43
CA ILE A 190 9.90 -7.56 -7.65
C ILE A 190 11.28 -8.20 -7.53
N VAL A 191 12.07 -8.13 -8.59
CA VAL A 191 13.45 -8.61 -8.63
C VAL A 191 14.38 -7.48 -8.21
N GLN A 192 15.27 -7.73 -7.25
CA GLN A 192 16.24 -6.74 -6.78
C GLN A 192 17.36 -6.59 -7.80
N GLY A 193 17.62 -5.36 -8.24
CA GLY A 193 18.73 -5.02 -9.14
C GLY A 193 18.50 -5.26 -10.63
N GLY A 194 17.29 -5.61 -11.06
CA GLY A 194 16.92 -5.76 -12.46
C GLY A 194 15.51 -5.22 -12.75
N GLU A 195 15.28 -4.91 -14.00
CA GLU A 195 13.97 -4.49 -14.49
C GLU A 195 12.87 -5.47 -14.03
N THR A 196 11.68 -4.92 -13.75
CA THR A 196 10.44 -5.68 -13.50
C THR A 196 10.25 -6.71 -14.63
N VAL A 197 10.26 -7.99 -14.31
CA VAL A 197 9.96 -9.08 -15.26
C VAL A 197 8.46 -9.36 -15.22
#